data_15ecc53061a1730d4ab692edce9a624c
#
_entry.id   15ecc53061a1730d4ab692edce9a624c
#
_cell.length_a   1.000
_cell.length_b   1.000
_cell.length_c   1.000
_cell.angle_alpha   90.00
_cell.angle_beta   90.00
_cell.angle_gamma   90.00
#
_symmetry.space_group_name_H-M   'P 1'
#
loop_
_entity.id
_entity.type
_entity.pdbx_description
1 polymer ?
#
loop_
_entity_poly.entity_id
_entity_poly.type
_entity_poly.pdbx_seq_one_letter_code
_entity_poly.pdbx_strand_id
1 'polypeptide(L)'
;LYYRLVSEHLEEMLPIVYTPTIGEAIERFSHEYVGTRGVFLSIDHPERIEESLLNFELPPENVDLVVVTDSEGILGIGDQGIGGIQIAIGKLGLYTAAAGIHPQRAIPVVLDVGTDNLGLLHSDRYLGERHARVRGDQYDEFIDRFVRVVTEVFPNAMIHWEDFGVANAHRILQRYATEVCTFNDDIQGTAAVVLAAVIAAVRRTGIPLRKHRFVIYGAGTAGIGIADMIQGALSAAGREPGQFYAFNHNGLIIEDSSGTREFQKPYARPRSEIDGWDVADPHRVNLLETGPTARP
;
A
#
# COMPACT_ATOMS: atom_id res chain seq x y z
N LEU A 1 15.35 -10.77 21.84
CA LEU A 1 16.24 -11.63 21.07
C LEU A 1 16.06 -11.43 19.55
N TYR A 2 14.82 -11.54 19.01
CA TYR A 2 14.53 -11.42 17.59
C TYR A 2 15.10 -10.14 16.94
N TYR A 3 14.73 -8.95 17.44
CA TYR A 3 15.19 -7.68 16.87
C TYR A 3 16.70 -7.50 16.95
N ARG A 4 17.35 -8.02 18.00
CA ARG A 4 18.79 -8.00 18.12
C ARG A 4 19.45 -8.88 17.05
N LEU A 5 18.94 -10.09 16.84
CA LEU A 5 19.42 -10.99 15.80
C LEU A 5 19.30 -10.35 14.40
N VAL A 6 18.13 -9.76 14.10
CA VAL A 6 17.89 -9.08 12.82
C VAL A 6 18.88 -7.93 12.61
N SER A 7 19.14 -7.12 13.65
CA SER A 7 20.03 -5.96 13.54
C SER A 7 21.52 -6.36 13.42
N GLU A 8 21.94 -7.44 14.09
CA GLU A 8 23.31 -7.93 14.07
C GLU A 8 23.64 -8.75 12.79
N HIS A 9 22.62 -9.33 12.12
CA HIS A 9 22.75 -10.20 10.96
C HIS A 9 21.80 -9.82 9.82
N LEU A 10 21.76 -8.53 9.48
CA LEU A 10 20.75 -7.97 8.57
C LEU A 10 20.73 -8.65 7.19
N GLU A 11 21.90 -8.87 6.57
CA GLU A 11 22.02 -9.47 5.23
C GLU A 11 21.44 -10.89 5.17
N GLU A 12 21.67 -11.68 6.22
CA GLU A 12 21.18 -13.05 6.31
C GLU A 12 19.70 -13.10 6.68
N MET A 13 19.26 -12.19 7.57
CA MET A 13 17.92 -12.20 8.14
C MET A 13 16.87 -11.55 7.26
N LEU A 14 17.24 -10.54 6.47
CA LEU A 14 16.28 -9.76 5.69
C LEU A 14 15.39 -10.62 4.77
N PRO A 15 15.90 -11.58 3.98
CA PRO A 15 15.06 -12.44 3.15
C PRO A 15 14.24 -13.46 3.95
N ILE A 16 14.54 -13.64 5.24
CA ILE A 16 13.82 -14.57 6.13
C ILE A 16 12.67 -13.87 6.85
N VAL A 17 12.88 -12.64 7.30
CA VAL A 17 11.95 -11.90 8.17
C VAL A 17 10.87 -11.12 7.39
N TYR A 18 11.00 -11.04 6.07
CA TYR A 18 10.05 -10.33 5.22
C TYR A 18 9.75 -11.12 3.94
N THR A 19 9.58 -10.46 2.81
CA THR A 19 9.28 -11.11 1.51
C THR A 19 10.46 -11.98 1.06
N PRO A 20 10.23 -13.23 0.61
CA PRO A 20 8.93 -13.90 0.39
C PRO A 20 8.37 -14.66 1.60
N THR A 21 9.15 -14.92 2.63
CA THR A 21 8.80 -15.79 3.76
C THR A 21 7.59 -15.29 4.54
N ILE A 22 7.44 -13.96 4.66
CA ILE A 22 6.31 -13.35 5.38
C ILE A 22 4.96 -13.72 4.75
N GLY A 23 4.90 -13.92 3.42
CA GLY A 23 3.68 -14.36 2.73
C GLY A 23 3.18 -15.72 3.25
N GLU A 24 4.07 -16.68 3.39
CA GLU A 24 3.72 -18.00 3.95
C GLU A 24 3.26 -17.90 5.42
N ALA A 25 3.90 -17.05 6.22
CA ALA A 25 3.51 -16.82 7.60
C ALA A 25 2.10 -16.19 7.71
N ILE A 26 1.74 -15.32 6.77
CA ILE A 26 0.41 -14.71 6.70
C ILE A 26 -0.65 -15.76 6.35
N GLU A 27 -0.43 -16.56 5.30
CA GLU A 27 -1.35 -17.61 4.86
C GLU A 27 -1.58 -18.68 5.93
N ARG A 28 -0.55 -18.99 6.72
CA ARG A 28 -0.61 -19.99 7.80
C ARG A 28 -1.04 -19.43 9.15
N PHE A 29 -1.22 -18.13 9.29
CA PHE A 29 -1.46 -17.46 10.57
C PHE A 29 -2.48 -18.15 11.46
N SER A 30 -3.69 -18.39 10.95
CA SER A 30 -4.78 -19.00 11.73
C SER A 30 -4.56 -20.49 12.03
N HIS A 31 -3.71 -21.16 11.27
CA HIS A 31 -3.38 -22.59 11.49
C HIS A 31 -2.24 -22.79 12.48
N GLU A 32 -1.29 -21.88 12.51
CA GLU A 32 -0.04 -21.97 13.27
C GLU A 32 0.06 -20.89 14.36
N TYR A 33 -1.08 -20.35 14.80
CA TYR A 33 -1.10 -19.28 15.79
C TYR A 33 -0.41 -19.67 17.10
N VAL A 34 0.67 -18.97 17.43
CA VAL A 34 1.50 -19.20 18.63
C VAL A 34 1.50 -18.01 19.59
N GLY A 35 0.53 -17.11 19.44
CA GLY A 35 0.51 -15.85 20.20
C GLY A 35 1.39 -14.80 19.52
N THR A 36 0.74 -13.82 18.92
CA THR A 36 1.40 -12.77 18.14
C THR A 36 1.29 -11.45 18.87
N ARG A 37 2.40 -10.72 18.98
CA ARG A 37 2.40 -9.38 19.54
C ARG A 37 1.89 -8.38 18.49
N GLY A 38 0.59 -8.09 18.56
CA GLY A 38 -0.08 -7.13 17.68
C GLY A 38 -1.43 -6.73 18.27
N VAL A 39 -2.00 -5.65 17.75
CA VAL A 39 -3.33 -5.19 18.12
C VAL A 39 -4.32 -5.61 17.05
N PHE A 40 -5.39 -6.25 17.47
CA PHE A 40 -6.47 -6.74 16.64
C PHE A 40 -7.72 -5.92 16.93
N LEU A 41 -8.22 -5.21 15.93
CA LEU A 41 -9.37 -4.32 16.04
C LEU A 41 -10.49 -4.81 15.14
N SER A 42 -11.60 -5.23 15.74
CA SER A 42 -12.78 -5.71 15.02
C SER A 42 -13.73 -4.57 14.69
N ILE A 43 -14.22 -4.55 13.44
CA ILE A 43 -15.27 -3.62 13.01
C ILE A 43 -16.60 -3.88 13.72
N ASP A 44 -16.82 -5.10 14.22
CA ASP A 44 -18.00 -5.47 14.98
C ASP A 44 -17.97 -4.91 16.41
N HIS A 45 -16.78 -4.50 16.89
CA HIS A 45 -16.54 -3.96 18.22
C HIS A 45 -15.74 -2.65 18.21
N PRO A 46 -16.19 -1.61 17.48
CA PRO A 46 -15.43 -0.36 17.34
C PRO A 46 -15.28 0.41 18.66
N GLU A 47 -16.13 0.15 19.64
CA GLU A 47 -16.03 0.73 20.99
C GLU A 47 -14.79 0.27 21.75
N ARG A 48 -14.17 -0.85 21.36
CA ARG A 48 -13.03 -1.43 22.05
C ARG A 48 -11.67 -0.98 21.50
N ILE A 49 -11.61 -0.11 20.50
CA ILE A 49 -10.36 0.34 19.88
C ILE A 49 -9.40 0.91 20.92
N GLU A 50 -9.85 1.83 21.78
CA GLU A 50 -9.01 2.49 22.77
C GLU A 50 -8.46 1.48 23.78
N GLU A 51 -9.33 0.64 24.35
CA GLU A 51 -8.93 -0.42 25.28
C GLU A 51 -7.88 -1.35 24.67
N SER A 52 -8.09 -1.76 23.41
CA SER A 52 -7.21 -2.70 22.71
C SER A 52 -5.82 -2.07 22.45
N LEU A 53 -5.77 -0.80 22.09
CA LEU A 53 -4.51 -0.08 21.89
C LEU A 53 -3.73 0.10 23.21
N LEU A 54 -4.42 0.46 24.30
CA LEU A 54 -3.80 0.61 25.62
C LEU A 54 -3.31 -0.72 26.20
N ASN A 55 -3.99 -1.83 25.91
CA ASN A 55 -3.59 -3.17 26.33
C ASN A 55 -2.28 -3.67 25.68
N PHE A 56 -1.74 -2.93 24.70
CA PHE A 56 -0.41 -3.23 24.16
C PHE A 56 0.73 -2.87 25.12
N GLU A 57 0.41 -2.20 26.24
CA GLU A 57 1.29 -1.90 27.36
C GLU A 57 2.54 -1.09 27.01
N LEU A 58 2.46 -0.19 26.05
CA LEU A 58 3.48 0.83 25.79
C LEU A 58 3.03 2.16 26.39
N PRO A 59 3.96 2.92 27.00
CA PRO A 59 3.65 4.30 27.41
C PRO A 59 3.22 5.12 26.20
N PRO A 60 2.05 5.76 26.23
CA PRO A 60 1.49 6.47 25.06
C PRO A 60 2.44 7.52 24.45
N GLU A 61 3.17 8.24 25.30
CA GLU A 61 4.13 9.26 24.89
C GLU A 61 5.37 8.71 24.18
N ASN A 62 5.60 7.41 24.28
CA ASN A 62 6.74 6.71 23.69
C ASN A 62 6.41 6.03 22.35
N VAL A 63 5.16 6.05 21.92
CA VAL A 63 4.78 5.47 20.63
C VAL A 63 5.04 6.47 19.49
N ASP A 64 5.96 6.10 18.60
CA ASP A 64 6.33 6.92 17.43
C ASP A 64 5.66 6.47 16.14
N LEU A 65 5.23 5.19 16.08
CA LEU A 65 4.77 4.58 14.85
C LEU A 65 3.64 3.57 15.12
N VAL A 66 2.58 3.67 14.35
CA VAL A 66 1.53 2.67 14.25
C VAL A 66 1.48 2.17 12.81
N VAL A 67 1.85 0.90 12.57
CA VAL A 67 1.70 0.25 11.27
C VAL A 67 0.38 -0.48 11.24
N VAL A 68 -0.49 -0.09 10.34
CA VAL A 68 -1.86 -0.63 10.27
C VAL A 68 -2.17 -1.18 8.89
N THR A 69 -2.88 -2.31 8.87
CA THR A 69 -3.41 -2.93 7.64
C THR A 69 -4.85 -3.37 7.82
N ASP A 70 -5.65 -3.34 6.74
CA ASP A 70 -6.94 -4.04 6.66
C ASP A 70 -6.83 -5.38 5.92
N SER A 71 -5.62 -5.73 5.49
CA SER A 71 -5.25 -7.01 4.85
C SER A 71 -5.99 -7.31 3.55
N GLU A 72 -6.64 -6.33 2.90
CA GLU A 72 -7.35 -6.58 1.65
C GLU A 72 -6.39 -6.76 0.46
N GLY A 73 -5.28 -6.05 0.47
CA GLY A 73 -4.38 -5.92 -0.67
C GLY A 73 -2.96 -6.42 -0.43
N ILE A 74 -2.76 -7.48 0.34
CA ILE A 74 -1.41 -8.00 0.62
C ILE A 74 -0.73 -8.39 -0.68
N LEU A 75 0.42 -7.76 -0.94
CA LEU A 75 1.12 -7.86 -2.21
C LEU A 75 1.42 -9.31 -2.60
N GLY A 76 0.89 -9.72 -3.75
CA GLY A 76 1.07 -11.04 -4.34
C GLY A 76 0.11 -12.12 -3.85
N ILE A 77 -0.56 -11.96 -2.71
CA ILE A 77 -1.45 -12.98 -2.13
C ILE A 77 -2.88 -12.51 -1.85
N GLY A 78 -3.15 -11.20 -1.97
CA GLY A 78 -4.50 -10.63 -1.86
C GLY A 78 -5.06 -10.58 -0.44
N ASP A 79 -6.37 -10.79 -0.31
CA ASP A 79 -7.10 -10.72 0.95
C ASP A 79 -6.76 -11.88 1.88
N GLN A 80 -6.18 -11.56 3.04
CA GLN A 80 -5.74 -12.52 4.05
C GLN A 80 -6.43 -12.33 5.41
N GLY A 81 -7.44 -11.45 5.48
CA GLY A 81 -8.19 -11.19 6.71
C GLY A 81 -7.25 -10.91 7.88
N ILE A 82 -7.54 -11.47 9.06
CA ILE A 82 -6.76 -11.22 10.28
C ILE A 82 -5.28 -11.63 10.19
N GLY A 83 -4.91 -12.52 9.26
CA GLY A 83 -3.53 -12.96 9.03
C GLY A 83 -2.59 -11.83 8.62
N GLY A 84 -3.11 -10.75 8.07
CA GLY A 84 -2.33 -9.58 7.70
C GLY A 84 -1.61 -8.86 8.83
N ILE A 85 -1.92 -9.19 10.10
CA ILE A 85 -1.11 -8.69 11.21
C ILE A 85 0.38 -9.03 11.05
N GLN A 86 0.68 -10.14 10.39
CA GLN A 86 2.07 -10.56 10.15
C GLN A 86 2.81 -9.59 9.21
N ILE A 87 2.13 -8.97 8.23
CA ILE A 87 2.78 -7.97 7.38
C ILE A 87 3.16 -6.72 8.18
N ALA A 88 2.26 -6.25 9.06
CA ALA A 88 2.55 -5.13 9.94
C ALA A 88 3.74 -5.43 10.88
N ILE A 89 3.80 -6.63 11.45
CA ILE A 89 4.91 -7.08 12.30
C ILE A 89 6.22 -7.16 11.50
N GLY A 90 6.18 -7.74 10.30
CA GLY A 90 7.33 -7.82 9.41
C GLY A 90 7.85 -6.44 9.02
N LYS A 91 6.95 -5.49 8.72
CA LYS A 91 7.29 -4.10 8.45
C LYS A 91 8.01 -3.44 9.63
N LEU A 92 7.54 -3.67 10.85
CA LEU A 92 8.23 -3.17 12.05
C LEU A 92 9.64 -3.78 12.22
N GLY A 93 9.83 -5.03 11.82
CA GLY A 93 11.16 -5.64 11.77
C GLY A 93 12.11 -4.86 10.85
N LEU A 94 11.64 -4.46 9.66
CA LEU A 94 12.41 -3.63 8.72
C LEU A 94 12.68 -2.23 9.28
N TYR A 95 11.70 -1.59 9.90
CA TYR A 95 11.88 -0.27 10.53
C TYR A 95 12.94 -0.31 11.62
N THR A 96 12.94 -1.35 12.44
CA THR A 96 13.96 -1.52 13.49
C THR A 96 15.34 -1.74 12.89
N ALA A 97 15.44 -2.62 11.88
CA ALA A 97 16.72 -2.99 11.28
C ALA A 97 17.35 -1.87 10.43
N ALA A 98 16.53 -1.16 9.64
CA ALA A 98 17.02 -0.23 8.62
C ALA A 98 16.74 1.25 8.93
N ALA A 99 15.71 1.58 9.70
CA ALA A 99 15.35 2.95 10.03
C ALA A 99 15.62 3.34 11.49
N GLY A 100 16.10 2.42 12.33
CA GLY A 100 16.49 2.70 13.71
C GLY A 100 15.30 2.92 14.66
N ILE A 101 14.08 2.54 14.27
CA ILE A 101 12.91 2.63 15.14
C ILE A 101 13.00 1.56 16.23
N HIS A 102 12.97 1.98 17.49
CA HIS A 102 13.03 1.04 18.59
C HIS A 102 11.75 0.18 18.65
N PRO A 103 11.83 -1.15 18.77
CA PRO A 103 10.65 -2.03 18.70
C PRO A 103 9.61 -1.82 19.82
N GLN A 104 10.00 -1.14 20.92
CA GLN A 104 9.09 -0.72 21.98
C GLN A 104 8.47 0.66 21.74
N ARG A 105 8.66 1.25 20.58
CA ARG A 105 8.09 2.54 20.19
C ARG A 105 7.15 2.42 18.98
N ALA A 106 6.80 1.19 18.60
CA ALA A 106 5.98 0.93 17.44
C ALA A 106 4.94 -0.16 17.69
N ILE A 107 3.75 0.00 17.14
CA ILE A 107 2.59 -0.88 17.32
C ILE A 107 2.13 -1.41 15.98
N PRO A 108 2.09 -2.74 15.76
CA PRO A 108 1.44 -3.35 14.61
C PRO A 108 -0.05 -3.53 14.89
N VAL A 109 -0.88 -3.14 13.93
CA VAL A 109 -2.34 -3.17 14.03
C VAL A 109 -2.93 -3.86 12.81
N VAL A 110 -3.93 -4.72 13.03
CA VAL A 110 -4.82 -5.20 11.98
C VAL A 110 -6.24 -4.72 12.26
N LEU A 111 -6.88 -4.19 11.23
CA LEU A 111 -8.29 -3.82 11.20
C LEU A 111 -9.06 -5.01 10.61
N ASP A 112 -9.67 -5.81 11.48
CA ASP A 112 -10.50 -6.93 11.04
C ASP A 112 -11.87 -6.42 10.64
N VAL A 113 -12.07 -6.27 9.35
CA VAL A 113 -13.31 -5.81 8.73
C VAL A 113 -14.03 -6.95 8.01
N GLY A 114 -13.69 -8.20 8.34
CA GLY A 114 -14.08 -9.39 7.61
C GLY A 114 -13.15 -9.67 6.42
N THR A 115 -13.49 -10.69 5.64
CA THR A 115 -12.69 -11.10 4.47
C THR A 115 -13.57 -11.58 3.34
N ASP A 116 -13.18 -11.31 2.09
CA ASP A 116 -13.82 -11.87 0.89
C ASP A 116 -13.10 -13.17 0.42
N ASN A 117 -12.06 -13.61 1.15
CA ASN A 117 -11.37 -14.85 0.90
C ASN A 117 -12.20 -16.05 1.40
N LEU A 118 -12.89 -16.72 0.48
CA LEU A 118 -13.75 -17.87 0.78
C LEU A 118 -12.99 -19.02 1.43
N GLY A 119 -11.70 -19.19 1.14
CA GLY A 119 -10.87 -20.22 1.77
C GLY A 119 -10.74 -19.99 3.27
N LEU A 120 -10.60 -18.73 3.70
CA LEU A 120 -10.57 -18.35 5.11
C LEU A 120 -11.94 -18.50 5.75
N LEU A 121 -13.00 -17.97 5.13
CA LEU A 121 -14.35 -18.04 5.68
C LEU A 121 -14.86 -19.48 5.92
N HIS A 122 -14.43 -20.42 5.06
CA HIS A 122 -14.81 -21.82 5.19
C HIS A 122 -13.87 -22.64 6.09
N SER A 123 -12.75 -22.05 6.56
CA SER A 123 -11.83 -22.73 7.46
C SER A 123 -12.32 -22.69 8.91
N ASP A 124 -12.47 -23.84 9.54
CA ASP A 124 -12.82 -23.95 10.96
C ASP A 124 -11.76 -23.32 11.89
N ARG A 125 -10.54 -23.10 11.37
CA ARG A 125 -9.41 -22.55 12.12
C ARG A 125 -9.24 -21.06 11.95
N TYR A 126 -10.01 -20.41 11.04
CA TYR A 126 -9.89 -18.98 10.85
C TYR A 126 -10.23 -18.20 12.13
N LEU A 127 -9.34 -17.32 12.54
CA LEU A 127 -9.41 -16.60 13.82
C LEU A 127 -10.06 -15.22 13.70
N GLY A 128 -10.27 -14.72 12.48
CA GLY A 128 -10.87 -13.40 12.23
C GLY A 128 -12.39 -13.44 12.17
N GLU A 129 -12.97 -12.27 11.89
CA GLU A 129 -14.43 -12.12 11.72
C GLU A 129 -14.92 -12.92 10.52
N ARG A 130 -15.97 -13.72 10.74
CA ARG A 130 -16.48 -14.71 9.76
C ARG A 130 -17.61 -14.16 8.91
N HIS A 131 -17.39 -13.01 8.30
CA HIS A 131 -18.29 -12.41 7.33
C HIS A 131 -17.52 -11.77 6.18
N ALA A 132 -18.22 -11.46 5.09
CA ALA A 132 -17.67 -10.71 3.98
C ALA A 132 -17.16 -9.33 4.44
N ARG A 133 -16.18 -8.77 3.75
CA ARG A 133 -15.65 -7.45 4.09
C ARG A 133 -16.74 -6.40 4.16
N VAL A 134 -16.79 -5.70 5.27
CA VAL A 134 -17.61 -4.50 5.42
C VAL A 134 -17.03 -3.38 4.56
N ARG A 135 -17.90 -2.66 3.86
CA ARG A 135 -17.53 -1.59 2.93
C ARG A 135 -18.45 -0.39 3.12
N GLY A 136 -18.13 0.73 2.47
CA GLY A 136 -18.94 1.94 2.50
C GLY A 136 -18.92 2.66 3.84
N ASP A 137 -20.03 3.28 4.22
CA ASP A 137 -20.10 4.20 5.36
C ASP A 137 -19.65 3.56 6.68
N GLN A 138 -20.05 2.33 6.95
CA GLN A 138 -19.65 1.62 8.17
C GLN A 138 -18.12 1.41 8.24
N TYR A 139 -17.50 1.07 7.12
CA TYR A 139 -16.05 0.98 7.02
C TYR A 139 -15.40 2.34 7.27
N ASP A 140 -15.94 3.41 6.67
CA ASP A 140 -15.41 4.76 6.80
C ASP A 140 -15.51 5.28 8.23
N GLU A 141 -16.61 5.04 8.92
CA GLU A 141 -16.81 5.36 10.33
C GLU A 141 -15.82 4.61 11.23
N PHE A 142 -15.53 3.35 10.90
CA PHE A 142 -14.53 2.57 11.63
C PHE A 142 -13.11 3.12 11.46
N ILE A 143 -12.72 3.49 10.23
CA ILE A 143 -11.44 4.13 9.96
C ILE A 143 -11.35 5.50 10.66
N ASP A 144 -12.40 6.32 10.59
CA ASP A 144 -12.44 7.62 11.27
C ASP A 144 -12.25 7.48 12.78
N ARG A 145 -12.92 6.49 13.37
CA ARG A 145 -12.80 6.22 14.79
C ARG A 145 -11.38 5.74 15.14
N PHE A 146 -10.81 4.84 14.35
CA PHE A 146 -9.43 4.38 14.52
C PHE A 146 -8.44 5.55 14.50
N VAL A 147 -8.49 6.40 13.47
CA VAL A 147 -7.58 7.56 13.35
C VAL A 147 -7.71 8.49 14.54
N ARG A 148 -8.95 8.82 14.92
CA ARG A 148 -9.21 9.69 16.07
C ARG A 148 -8.63 9.10 17.35
N VAL A 149 -8.91 7.83 17.66
CA VAL A 149 -8.43 7.21 18.89
C VAL A 149 -6.90 7.10 18.89
N VAL A 150 -6.27 6.71 17.76
CA VAL A 150 -4.79 6.67 17.69
C VAL A 150 -4.18 8.03 17.95
N THR A 151 -4.73 9.10 17.37
CA THR A 151 -4.19 10.45 17.55
C THR A 151 -4.42 11.01 18.96
N GLU A 152 -5.50 10.61 19.62
CA GLU A 152 -5.78 10.97 21.01
C GLU A 152 -4.91 10.19 22.00
N VAL A 153 -4.73 8.88 21.79
CA VAL A 153 -3.97 8.00 22.69
C VAL A 153 -2.47 8.12 22.45
N PHE A 154 -2.02 8.22 21.21
CA PHE A 154 -0.61 8.27 20.82
C PHE A 154 -0.30 9.55 20.03
N PRO A 155 -0.26 10.72 20.67
CA PRO A 155 -0.18 12.02 19.99
C PRO A 155 1.12 12.23 19.20
N ASN A 156 2.15 11.45 19.45
CA ASN A 156 3.43 11.52 18.75
C ASN A 156 3.54 10.50 17.60
N ALA A 157 2.57 9.59 17.47
CA ALA A 157 2.66 8.50 16.52
C ALA A 157 2.36 8.94 15.09
N MET A 158 3.17 8.47 14.16
CA MET A 158 2.85 8.46 12.75
C MET A 158 2.02 7.22 12.41
N ILE A 159 0.96 7.37 11.64
CA ILE A 159 0.15 6.27 11.12
C ILE A 159 0.68 5.86 9.75
N HIS A 160 1.12 4.62 9.64
CA HIS A 160 1.59 4.00 8.40
C HIS A 160 0.52 3.03 7.89
N TRP A 161 -0.06 3.33 6.74
CA TRP A 161 -1.01 2.46 6.04
C TRP A 161 -0.25 1.44 5.18
N GLU A 162 -0.54 0.16 5.38
CA GLU A 162 0.14 -0.96 4.71
C GLU A 162 -0.87 -1.93 4.11
N ASP A 163 -0.71 -2.28 2.84
CA ASP A 163 -1.46 -3.34 2.14
C ASP A 163 -3.00 -3.21 2.21
N PHE A 164 -3.48 -1.97 2.14
CA PHE A 164 -4.91 -1.68 1.99
C PHE A 164 -5.37 -1.98 0.56
N GLY A 165 -6.64 -2.39 0.43
CA GLY A 165 -7.26 -2.57 -0.88
C GLY A 165 -7.17 -1.33 -1.76
N VAL A 166 -6.97 -1.54 -3.07
CA VAL A 166 -6.75 -0.45 -4.07
C VAL A 166 -7.85 0.62 -4.02
N ALA A 167 -9.09 0.25 -3.70
CA ALA A 167 -10.20 1.20 -3.61
C ALA A 167 -10.07 2.12 -2.38
N ASN A 168 -9.50 1.63 -1.29
CA ASN A 168 -9.40 2.31 0.00
C ASN A 168 -8.08 3.06 0.18
N ALA A 169 -6.96 2.52 -0.30
CA ALA A 169 -5.63 3.06 -0.06
C ALA A 169 -5.49 4.55 -0.44
N HIS A 170 -5.85 4.92 -1.69
CA HIS A 170 -5.79 6.31 -2.14
C HIS A 170 -6.77 7.22 -1.40
N ARG A 171 -8.00 6.74 -1.17
CA ARG A 171 -9.06 7.50 -0.52
C ARG A 171 -8.73 7.83 0.94
N ILE A 172 -8.21 6.85 1.67
CA ILE A 172 -7.75 7.02 3.06
C ILE A 172 -6.58 8.01 3.09
N LEU A 173 -5.56 7.80 2.25
CA LEU A 173 -4.42 8.71 2.21
C LEU A 173 -4.85 10.16 1.92
N GLN A 174 -5.70 10.38 0.91
CA GLN A 174 -6.19 11.73 0.56
C GLN A 174 -6.98 12.36 1.71
N ARG A 175 -7.78 11.59 2.44
CA ARG A 175 -8.60 12.09 3.54
C ARG A 175 -7.75 12.59 4.71
N TYR A 176 -6.69 11.86 5.08
CA TYR A 176 -5.95 12.14 6.31
C TYR A 176 -4.59 12.81 6.11
N ALA A 177 -4.05 12.88 4.89
CA ALA A 177 -2.69 13.38 4.62
C ALA A 177 -2.42 14.81 5.12
N THR A 178 -3.46 15.64 5.26
CA THR A 178 -3.36 17.03 5.75
C THR A 178 -3.86 17.20 7.18
N GLU A 179 -4.45 16.17 7.78
CA GLU A 179 -5.07 16.23 9.10
C GLU A 179 -4.18 15.65 10.19
N VAL A 180 -3.49 14.54 9.88
CA VAL A 180 -2.65 13.81 10.84
C VAL A 180 -1.30 13.44 10.22
N CYS A 181 -0.31 13.13 11.06
CA CYS A 181 0.97 12.61 10.60
C CYS A 181 0.78 11.18 10.08
N THR A 182 0.76 11.02 8.76
CA THR A 182 0.48 9.74 8.13
C THR A 182 1.11 9.61 6.75
N PHE A 183 1.33 8.37 6.31
CA PHE A 183 1.66 8.05 4.92
C PHE A 183 1.20 6.64 4.56
N ASN A 184 1.12 6.36 3.26
CA ASN A 184 0.88 5.03 2.72
C ASN A 184 2.15 4.54 2.01
N ASP A 185 2.70 3.41 2.47
CA ASP A 185 3.96 2.88 1.92
C ASP A 185 3.82 2.35 0.49
N ASP A 186 2.71 1.68 0.18
CA ASP A 186 2.45 1.15 -1.16
C ASP A 186 2.37 2.25 -2.23
N ILE A 187 1.86 3.44 -1.83
CA ILE A 187 1.72 4.60 -2.69
C ILE A 187 3.00 5.45 -2.66
N GLN A 188 3.39 5.94 -1.48
CA GLN A 188 4.41 6.96 -1.32
C GLN A 188 5.81 6.38 -1.12
N GLY A 189 5.97 5.31 -0.32
CA GLY A 189 7.25 4.67 -0.09
C GLY A 189 7.80 4.04 -1.37
N THR A 190 7.01 3.22 -2.04
CA THR A 190 7.33 2.61 -3.33
C THR A 190 7.64 3.69 -4.38
N ALA A 191 6.84 4.75 -4.43
CA ALA A 191 7.02 5.83 -5.39
C ALA A 191 8.34 6.59 -5.15
N ALA A 192 8.72 6.83 -3.90
CA ALA A 192 9.95 7.53 -3.54
C ALA A 192 11.20 6.75 -4.01
N VAL A 193 11.22 5.43 -3.79
CA VAL A 193 12.33 4.55 -4.23
C VAL A 193 12.44 4.54 -5.75
N VAL A 194 11.31 4.42 -6.45
CA VAL A 194 11.29 4.41 -7.92
C VAL A 194 11.70 5.77 -8.48
N LEU A 195 11.22 6.89 -7.91
CA LEU A 195 11.64 8.23 -8.33
C LEU A 195 13.16 8.42 -8.15
N ALA A 196 13.74 7.94 -7.06
CA ALA A 196 15.19 8.00 -6.84
C ALA A 196 15.96 7.24 -7.95
N ALA A 197 15.50 6.04 -8.31
CA ALA A 197 16.05 5.26 -9.41
C ALA A 197 15.90 5.98 -10.77
N VAL A 198 14.74 6.56 -11.04
CA VAL A 198 14.48 7.34 -12.28
C VAL A 198 15.42 8.55 -12.34
N ILE A 199 15.58 9.30 -11.26
CA ILE A 199 16.49 10.46 -11.21
C ILE A 199 17.96 10.01 -11.48
N ALA A 200 18.39 8.90 -10.89
CA ALA A 200 19.70 8.34 -11.12
C ALA A 200 19.91 7.94 -12.59
N ALA A 201 18.94 7.27 -13.20
CA ALA A 201 18.97 6.90 -14.61
C ALA A 201 19.00 8.13 -15.53
N VAL A 202 18.16 9.13 -15.27
CA VAL A 202 18.09 10.39 -16.01
C VAL A 202 19.45 11.13 -15.96
N ARG A 203 20.07 11.19 -14.79
CA ARG A 203 21.43 11.77 -14.65
C ARG A 203 22.45 11.02 -15.51
N ARG A 204 22.34 9.70 -15.61
CA ARG A 204 23.24 8.87 -16.41
C ARG A 204 23.05 9.07 -17.91
N THR A 205 21.83 9.28 -18.38
CA THR A 205 21.53 9.51 -19.82
C THR A 205 21.85 10.93 -20.28
N GLY A 206 21.88 11.89 -19.37
CA GLY A 206 22.02 13.31 -19.67
C GLY A 206 20.79 13.93 -20.33
N ILE A 207 19.69 13.16 -20.53
CA ILE A 207 18.44 13.64 -21.11
C ILE A 207 17.56 14.18 -19.96
N PRO A 208 17.08 15.44 -20.02
CA PRO A 208 16.22 15.99 -18.97
C PRO A 208 14.96 15.16 -18.70
N LEU A 209 14.57 15.01 -17.42
CA LEU A 209 13.41 14.21 -16.99
C LEU A 209 12.16 14.49 -17.84
N ARG A 210 11.85 15.77 -18.16
CA ARG A 210 10.69 16.19 -18.94
C ARG A 210 10.64 15.67 -20.39
N LYS A 211 11.77 15.17 -20.92
CA LYS A 211 11.85 14.62 -22.29
C LYS A 211 11.66 13.11 -22.33
N HIS A 212 11.49 12.49 -21.16
CA HIS A 212 11.23 11.06 -21.06
C HIS A 212 9.73 10.79 -21.16
N ARG A 213 9.40 9.64 -21.72
CA ARG A 213 8.09 9.02 -21.68
C ARG A 213 8.10 7.95 -20.61
N PHE A 214 7.03 7.90 -19.81
CA PHE A 214 6.90 6.97 -18.71
C PHE A 214 5.83 5.94 -19.05
N VAL A 215 6.20 4.69 -19.08
CA VAL A 215 5.26 3.58 -19.22
C VAL A 215 5.04 2.97 -17.84
N ILE A 216 3.82 3.04 -17.36
CA ILE A 216 3.39 2.45 -16.09
C ILE A 216 2.63 1.16 -16.42
N TYR A 217 3.30 0.03 -16.30
CA TYR A 217 2.70 -1.29 -16.54
C TYR A 217 2.22 -1.87 -15.21
N GLY A 218 0.93 -1.73 -14.95
CA GLY A 218 0.29 -1.99 -13.66
C GLY A 218 -0.18 -0.70 -13.00
N ALA A 219 -1.19 -0.03 -13.61
CA ALA A 219 -1.76 1.22 -13.10
C ALA A 219 -2.69 1.00 -11.88
N GLY A 220 -2.22 0.24 -10.89
CA GLY A 220 -2.82 0.07 -9.58
C GLY A 220 -2.34 1.13 -8.60
N THR A 221 -2.45 0.83 -7.30
CA THR A 221 -2.07 1.72 -6.20
C THR A 221 -0.62 2.21 -6.33
N ALA A 222 0.33 1.31 -6.41
CA ALA A 222 1.75 1.63 -6.51
C ALA A 222 2.09 2.32 -7.84
N GLY A 223 1.58 1.80 -8.98
CA GLY A 223 1.90 2.35 -10.30
C GLY A 223 1.45 3.79 -10.48
N ILE A 224 0.25 4.14 -10.02
CA ILE A 224 -0.22 5.53 -10.07
C ILE A 224 0.50 6.39 -9.04
N GLY A 225 0.79 5.88 -7.84
CA GLY A 225 1.61 6.60 -6.87
C GLY A 225 2.99 6.97 -7.42
N ILE A 226 3.63 6.08 -8.20
CA ILE A 226 4.88 6.36 -8.92
C ILE A 226 4.69 7.48 -9.95
N ALA A 227 3.62 7.43 -10.74
CA ALA A 227 3.31 8.46 -11.73
C ALA A 227 3.10 9.83 -11.06
N ASP A 228 2.33 9.88 -9.98
CA ASP A 228 2.08 11.08 -9.18
C ASP A 228 3.38 11.68 -8.62
N MET A 229 4.27 10.84 -8.10
CA MET A 229 5.54 11.28 -7.54
C MET A 229 6.46 11.87 -8.62
N ILE A 230 6.56 11.23 -9.79
CA ILE A 230 7.33 11.73 -10.93
C ILE A 230 6.72 13.04 -11.45
N GLN A 231 5.39 13.11 -11.56
CA GLN A 231 4.69 14.33 -11.98
C GLN A 231 4.90 15.47 -10.97
N GLY A 232 4.84 15.16 -9.68
CA GLY A 232 5.15 16.11 -8.60
C GLY A 232 6.57 16.69 -8.72
N ALA A 233 7.57 15.83 -9.01
CA ALA A 233 8.95 16.27 -9.23
C ALA A 233 9.10 17.16 -10.48
N LEU A 234 8.36 16.90 -11.54
CA LEU A 234 8.30 17.75 -12.73
C LEU A 234 7.66 19.11 -12.41
N SER A 235 6.52 19.11 -11.72
CA SER A 235 5.77 20.32 -11.34
C SER A 235 6.57 21.21 -10.38
N ALA A 236 7.22 20.64 -9.38
CA ALA A 236 8.09 21.37 -8.45
C ALA A 236 9.27 22.05 -9.15
N ALA A 237 9.70 21.53 -10.29
CA ALA A 237 10.71 22.15 -11.14
C ALA A 237 10.14 23.21 -12.11
N GLY A 238 8.85 23.57 -12.03
CA GLY A 238 8.17 24.53 -12.90
C GLY A 238 8.09 24.05 -14.35
N ARG A 239 7.88 22.75 -14.57
CA ARG A 239 7.94 22.11 -15.88
C ARG A 239 6.57 21.62 -16.33
N GLU A 240 6.40 21.46 -17.63
CA GLU A 240 5.22 20.87 -18.26
C GLU A 240 4.95 19.44 -17.72
N PRO A 241 3.69 19.01 -17.72
CA PRO A 241 3.33 17.63 -17.35
C PRO A 241 4.14 16.60 -18.14
N GLY A 242 4.50 15.49 -17.46
CA GLY A 242 5.16 14.36 -18.09
C GLY A 242 4.24 13.61 -19.07
N GLN A 243 4.84 12.88 -20.01
CA GLN A 243 4.11 11.96 -20.86
C GLN A 243 4.02 10.59 -20.22
N PHE A 244 2.84 10.22 -19.72
CA PHE A 244 2.60 8.94 -19.07
C PHE A 244 1.68 8.07 -19.94
N TYR A 245 2.02 6.79 -20.01
CA TYR A 245 1.22 5.74 -20.65
C TYR A 245 0.95 4.66 -19.60
N ALA A 246 -0.22 4.73 -19.00
CA ALA A 246 -0.60 3.85 -17.89
C ALA A 246 -1.44 2.69 -18.40
N PHE A 247 -1.03 1.46 -18.04
CA PHE A 247 -1.69 0.23 -18.45
C PHE A 247 -2.26 -0.51 -17.23
N ASN A 248 -3.50 -0.92 -17.34
CA ASN A 248 -4.13 -1.84 -16.40
C ASN A 248 -4.43 -3.20 -17.08
N HIS A 249 -5.21 -4.06 -16.43
CA HIS A 249 -5.61 -5.38 -17.00
C HIS A 249 -6.46 -5.26 -18.28
N ASN A 250 -7.05 -4.10 -18.55
CA ASN A 250 -7.83 -3.82 -19.76
C ASN A 250 -6.99 -3.18 -20.88
N GLY A 251 -5.70 -2.91 -20.64
CA GLY A 251 -4.80 -2.25 -21.58
C GLY A 251 -4.47 -0.81 -21.21
N LEU A 252 -4.07 -0.01 -22.21
CA LEU A 252 -3.78 1.42 -22.04
C LEU A 252 -5.02 2.17 -21.54
N ILE A 253 -4.84 2.98 -20.52
CA ILE A 253 -5.91 3.85 -20.00
C ILE A 253 -6.08 5.04 -20.93
N ILE A 254 -7.24 5.13 -21.55
CA ILE A 254 -7.67 6.23 -22.43
C ILE A 254 -8.93 6.88 -21.86
N GLU A 255 -9.24 8.11 -22.28
CA GLU A 255 -10.31 8.93 -21.70
C GLU A 255 -11.68 8.25 -21.66
N ASP A 256 -11.98 7.38 -22.62
CA ASP A 256 -13.22 6.63 -22.72
C ASP A 256 -13.12 5.15 -22.28
N SER A 257 -12.03 4.76 -21.61
CA SER A 257 -11.89 3.41 -21.06
C SER A 257 -12.92 3.13 -19.98
N SER A 258 -13.68 2.05 -20.12
CA SER A 258 -14.58 1.59 -19.09
C SER A 258 -13.82 1.09 -17.85
N GLY A 259 -14.36 1.38 -16.65
CA GLY A 259 -13.76 0.91 -15.39
C GLY A 259 -12.51 1.66 -14.94
N THR A 260 -12.18 2.80 -15.57
CA THR A 260 -11.11 3.69 -15.10
C THR A 260 -11.50 4.31 -13.77
N ARG A 261 -10.64 4.14 -12.76
CA ARG A 261 -10.85 4.69 -11.41
C ARG A 261 -10.46 6.17 -11.36
N GLU A 262 -11.02 6.94 -10.43
CA GLU A 262 -10.77 8.38 -10.30
C GLU A 262 -9.28 8.72 -10.26
N PHE A 263 -8.48 8.02 -9.44
CA PHE A 263 -7.05 8.27 -9.32
C PHE A 263 -6.23 7.93 -10.59
N GLN A 264 -6.80 7.18 -11.53
CA GLN A 264 -6.18 6.84 -12.82
C GLN A 264 -6.48 7.89 -13.90
N LYS A 265 -7.58 8.62 -13.78
CA LYS A 265 -8.05 9.58 -14.80
C LYS A 265 -7.01 10.63 -15.22
N PRO A 266 -6.18 11.19 -14.31
CA PRO A 266 -5.13 12.14 -14.68
C PRO A 266 -4.12 11.60 -15.70
N TYR A 267 -4.01 10.28 -15.83
CA TYR A 267 -3.07 9.59 -16.72
C TYR A 267 -3.75 8.95 -17.93
N ALA A 268 -5.06 9.17 -18.10
CA ALA A 268 -5.77 8.72 -19.30
C ALA A 268 -5.29 9.49 -20.52
N ARG A 269 -4.99 8.76 -21.60
CA ARG A 269 -4.56 9.39 -22.87
C ARG A 269 -5.76 9.78 -23.71
N PRO A 270 -5.67 10.92 -24.42
CA PRO A 270 -6.70 11.27 -25.40
C PRO A 270 -6.87 10.16 -26.45
N ARG A 271 -8.10 9.87 -26.81
CA ARG A 271 -8.39 8.90 -27.89
C ARG A 271 -7.66 9.26 -29.19
N SER A 272 -7.61 10.54 -29.52
CA SER A 272 -6.96 11.05 -30.73
C SER A 272 -5.46 10.76 -30.81
N GLU A 273 -4.81 10.48 -29.69
CA GLU A 273 -3.37 10.15 -29.67
C GLU A 273 -3.10 8.73 -30.17
N ILE A 274 -4.05 7.83 -29.98
CA ILE A 274 -3.93 6.43 -30.43
C ILE A 274 -4.54 6.20 -31.81
N ASP A 275 -5.22 7.21 -32.37
CA ASP A 275 -5.75 7.17 -33.74
C ASP A 275 -4.57 6.97 -34.70
N GLY A 276 -4.64 5.91 -35.50
CA GLY A 276 -3.57 5.54 -36.43
C GLY A 276 -2.48 4.62 -35.85
N TRP A 277 -2.60 4.20 -34.60
CA TRP A 277 -1.77 3.09 -34.11
C TRP A 277 -2.24 1.78 -34.72
N ASP A 278 -1.29 0.95 -35.14
CA ASP A 278 -1.57 -0.40 -35.65
C ASP A 278 -1.79 -1.35 -34.46
N VAL A 279 -3.02 -1.40 -33.96
CA VAL A 279 -3.44 -2.21 -32.82
C VAL A 279 -4.62 -3.09 -33.17
N ALA A 280 -4.68 -4.32 -32.64
CA ALA A 280 -5.74 -5.27 -32.95
C ALA A 280 -7.12 -4.79 -32.43
N ASP A 281 -7.15 -4.16 -31.25
CA ASP A 281 -8.36 -3.61 -30.64
C ASP A 281 -8.10 -2.19 -30.09
N PRO A 282 -8.64 -1.14 -30.74
CA PRO A 282 -8.49 0.24 -30.26
C PRO A 282 -9.10 0.52 -28.87
N HIS A 283 -9.98 -0.36 -28.38
CA HIS A 283 -10.56 -0.26 -27.04
C HIS A 283 -9.76 -1.02 -25.98
N ARG A 284 -8.81 -1.86 -26.40
CA ARG A 284 -7.97 -2.67 -25.52
C ARG A 284 -6.53 -2.72 -26.01
N VAL A 285 -5.89 -1.56 -26.03
CA VAL A 285 -4.51 -1.42 -26.52
C VAL A 285 -3.53 -2.08 -25.55
N ASN A 286 -2.86 -3.14 -25.99
CA ASN A 286 -1.89 -3.87 -25.18
C ASN A 286 -0.49 -3.27 -25.32
N LEU A 287 0.34 -3.39 -24.26
CA LEU A 287 1.71 -2.89 -24.27
C LEU A 287 2.56 -3.52 -25.40
N LEU A 288 2.35 -4.80 -25.71
CA LEU A 288 3.10 -5.51 -26.76
C LEU A 288 2.74 -5.01 -28.17
N GLU A 289 1.53 -4.48 -28.36
CA GLU A 289 1.07 -3.89 -29.61
C GLU A 289 1.57 -2.45 -29.79
N THR A 290 1.87 -1.76 -28.69
CA THR A 290 2.45 -0.41 -28.70
C THR A 290 3.96 -0.39 -28.94
N GLY A 291 4.55 -1.56 -29.32
CA GLY A 291 5.96 -1.77 -29.66
C GLY A 291 6.50 -0.80 -30.72
N PRO A 292 7.51 -1.14 -31.53
CA PRO A 292 8.30 -0.14 -32.27
C PRO A 292 7.50 0.72 -33.29
N THR A 293 6.23 0.42 -33.50
CA THR A 293 5.34 1.19 -34.40
C THR A 293 4.59 2.33 -33.72
N ALA A 294 4.46 2.33 -32.39
CA ALA A 294 3.96 3.48 -31.64
C ALA A 294 5.04 4.59 -31.59
N ARG A 295 5.48 5.05 -32.73
CA ARG A 295 6.27 6.25 -32.84
C ARG A 295 5.32 7.43 -32.93
N PRO A 296 5.44 8.41 -32.05
CA PRO A 296 4.83 9.69 -32.25
C PRO A 296 5.51 10.41 -33.42
#